data_6b3299d3c56dba0806a82b18edd89164
#
_entry.id   6b3299d3c56dba0806a82b18edd89164
#
_cell.length_a   1.000
_cell.length_b   1.000
_cell.length_c   1.000
_cell.angle_alpha   90.00
_cell.angle_beta   90.00
_cell.angle_gamma   90.00
#
_symmetry.space_group_name_H-M   'P 1'
#
loop_
_entity.id
_entity.type
_entity.pdbx_description
1 polymer ?
#
loop_
_entity_poly.entity_id
_entity_poly.type
_entity_poly.pdbx_seq_one_letter_code
_entity_poly.pdbx_strand_id
1 'polypeptide(L)'
;MKVGDITSGEHTLISLQRKGKVDKSCRIGVTDKVLDAIHDYLVCRGEMTEDSPLFVTHKNGYASQGISDFMISKMVKRYLRVIGLDDKCYTCHSLRHTAAILSLKAGASIYDVQQMLGHTSIETTRIYLRAIDAEKRMDNAAIRRLDELF
;
A
#
# COMPACT_ATOMS: atom_id res chain seq x y z
N MET A 1 3.56 11.95 8.01
CA MET A 1 2.78 12.44 6.85
C MET A 1 1.79 13.46 7.34
N LYS A 2 1.76 14.64 6.70
CA LYS A 2 0.91 15.78 7.05
C LYS A 2 -0.14 16.01 5.96
N VAL A 3 -1.16 16.83 6.23
CA VAL A 3 -2.18 17.20 5.24
C VAL A 3 -1.54 17.91 4.04
N GLY A 4 -0.64 18.86 4.27
CA GLY A 4 0.10 19.59 3.22
C GLY A 4 1.13 18.75 2.44
N ASP A 5 1.29 17.46 2.75
CA ASP A 5 2.12 16.55 1.94
C ASP A 5 1.40 16.05 0.68
N ILE A 6 0.09 16.32 0.57
CA ILE A 6 -0.71 16.00 -0.61
C ILE A 6 -0.58 17.17 -1.59
N THR A 7 -0.11 16.88 -2.80
CA THR A 7 0.02 17.87 -3.87
C THR A 7 -0.91 17.46 -5.01
N SER A 8 -1.90 18.28 -5.29
CA SER A 8 -2.83 18.11 -6.41
C SER A 8 -2.26 18.79 -7.66
N GLY A 9 -2.34 18.12 -8.81
CA GLY A 9 -1.90 18.59 -10.12
C GLY A 9 -2.52 17.70 -11.20
N GLU A 10 -1.86 17.53 -12.33
CA GLU A 10 -2.27 16.55 -13.35
C GLU A 10 -2.36 15.13 -12.76
N HIS A 11 -1.49 14.83 -11.80
CA HIS A 11 -1.57 13.63 -10.95
C HIS A 11 -1.42 14.04 -9.49
N THR A 12 -2.21 13.39 -8.61
CA THR A 12 -2.09 13.62 -7.16
C THR A 12 -0.92 12.81 -6.61
N LEU A 13 -0.02 13.50 -5.93
CA LEU A 13 1.17 12.93 -5.32
C LEU A 13 1.13 13.14 -3.80
N ILE A 14 1.58 12.14 -3.05
CA ILE A 14 1.82 12.27 -1.61
C ILE A 14 3.32 12.19 -1.35
N SER A 15 3.84 13.22 -0.69
CA SER A 15 5.24 13.29 -0.27
C SER A 15 5.45 12.53 1.03
N LEU A 16 6.39 11.59 1.04
CA LEU A 16 6.67 10.73 2.18
C LEU A 16 8.10 10.90 2.66
N GLN A 17 8.25 10.95 3.97
CA GLN A 17 9.55 10.82 4.62
C GLN A 17 9.85 9.34 4.85
N ARG A 18 10.96 8.84 4.30
CA ARG A 18 11.41 7.47 4.55
C ARG A 18 12.11 7.37 5.89
N LYS A 19 11.99 6.21 6.52
CA LYS A 19 12.73 5.90 7.76
C LYS A 19 14.24 6.11 7.54
N GLY A 20 14.86 6.90 8.41
CA GLY A 20 16.28 7.24 8.33
C GLY A 20 16.66 8.34 7.34
N LYS A 21 15.69 8.99 6.68
CA LYS A 21 15.90 10.18 5.85
C LYS A 21 15.28 11.40 6.50
N VAL A 22 15.94 12.54 6.36
CA VAL A 22 15.45 13.83 6.90
C VAL A 22 14.49 14.50 5.91
N ASP A 23 14.68 14.24 4.61
CA ASP A 23 13.92 14.82 3.53
C ASP A 23 12.68 13.98 3.13
N LYS A 24 11.67 14.64 2.58
CA LYS A 24 10.48 14.02 1.98
C LYS A 24 10.68 13.78 0.48
N SER A 25 11.79 13.17 0.12
CA SER A 25 12.16 12.93 -1.29
C SER A 25 11.36 11.83 -1.97
N CYS A 26 10.64 11.02 -1.20
CA CYS A 26 9.78 9.96 -1.77
C CYS A 26 8.39 10.52 -2.08
N ARG A 27 8.03 10.51 -3.36
CA ARG A 27 6.68 10.86 -3.82
C ARG A 27 6.01 9.61 -4.35
N ILE A 28 4.76 9.38 -3.95
CA ILE A 28 3.93 8.29 -4.47
C ILE A 28 2.68 8.86 -5.11
N GLY A 29 2.31 8.33 -6.28
CA GLY A 29 1.03 8.61 -6.90
C GLY A 29 -0.10 7.90 -6.17
N VAL A 30 -1.25 8.54 -6.07
CA VAL A 30 -2.48 7.94 -5.55
C VAL A 30 -3.57 8.00 -6.61
N THR A 31 -4.44 7.01 -6.61
CA THR A 31 -5.59 6.99 -7.51
C THR A 31 -6.67 7.95 -7.01
N ASP A 32 -7.56 8.38 -7.92
CA ASP A 32 -8.68 9.28 -7.57
C ASP A 32 -9.54 8.67 -6.45
N LYS A 33 -9.81 7.37 -6.49
CA LYS A 33 -10.56 6.68 -5.43
C LYS A 33 -9.90 6.77 -4.05
N VAL A 34 -8.57 6.74 -4.00
CA VAL A 34 -7.83 6.92 -2.74
C VAL A 34 -7.89 8.37 -2.29
N LEU A 35 -7.81 9.30 -3.24
CA LEU A 35 -7.93 10.74 -2.96
C LEU A 35 -9.31 11.08 -2.41
N ASP A 36 -10.37 10.57 -3.03
CA ASP A 36 -11.76 10.75 -2.58
C ASP A 36 -11.94 10.23 -1.15
N ALA A 37 -11.44 9.02 -0.86
CA ALA A 37 -11.51 8.46 0.48
C ALA A 37 -10.74 9.28 1.53
N ILE A 38 -9.60 9.86 1.14
CA ILE A 38 -8.83 10.76 2.00
C ILE A 38 -9.63 12.06 2.23
N HIS A 39 -10.21 12.61 1.18
CA HIS A 39 -11.02 13.82 1.26
C HIS A 39 -12.22 13.62 2.19
N ASP A 40 -13.00 12.54 2.00
CA ASP A 40 -14.13 12.20 2.87
C ASP A 40 -13.71 12.08 4.34
N TYR A 41 -12.57 11.42 4.58
CA TYR A 41 -11.99 11.31 5.92
C TYR A 41 -11.65 12.70 6.51
N LEU A 42 -11.04 13.59 5.72
CA LEU A 42 -10.66 14.92 6.16
C LEU A 42 -11.90 15.79 6.45
N VAL A 43 -12.95 15.70 5.62
CA VAL A 43 -14.24 16.37 5.85
C VAL A 43 -14.86 15.91 7.17
N CYS A 44 -14.92 14.61 7.42
CA CYS A 44 -15.44 14.07 8.68
C CYS A 44 -14.59 14.45 9.90
N ARG A 45 -13.28 14.71 9.70
CA ARG A 45 -12.37 15.06 10.78
C ARG A 45 -12.56 16.51 11.26
N GLY A 46 -12.98 17.43 10.39
CA GLY A 46 -13.22 18.84 10.69
C GLY A 46 -11.96 19.70 10.50
N GLU A 47 -11.82 20.75 11.31
CA GLU A 47 -10.77 21.76 11.14
C GLU A 47 -9.35 21.19 11.29
N MET A 48 -8.47 21.57 10.36
CA MET A 48 -7.07 21.18 10.34
C MET A 48 -6.24 22.21 9.56
N THR A 49 -4.94 22.18 9.77
CA THR A 49 -3.94 22.95 9.03
C THR A 49 -3.12 22.04 8.14
N GLU A 50 -2.35 22.60 7.20
CA GLU A 50 -1.41 21.83 6.37
C GLU A 50 -0.37 21.07 7.21
N ASP A 51 -0.01 21.60 8.38
CA ASP A 51 0.93 20.97 9.30
C ASP A 51 0.33 19.84 10.14
N SER A 52 -1.00 19.70 10.14
CA SER A 52 -1.69 18.64 10.87
C SER A 52 -1.31 17.27 10.32
N PRO A 53 -1.20 16.22 11.18
CA PRO A 53 -1.03 14.85 10.71
C PRO A 53 -2.16 14.46 9.77
N LEU A 54 -1.87 13.79 8.66
CA LEU A 54 -2.91 13.36 7.71
C LEU A 54 -3.88 12.37 8.36
N PHE A 55 -3.36 11.36 9.03
CA PHE A 55 -4.16 10.40 9.79
C PHE A 55 -3.90 10.56 11.28
N VAL A 56 -4.96 10.60 12.09
CA VAL A 56 -4.87 10.79 13.54
C VAL A 56 -5.44 9.60 14.29
N THR A 57 -5.04 9.47 15.54
CA THR A 57 -5.69 8.54 16.46
C THR A 57 -7.01 9.14 16.96
N HIS A 58 -8.09 8.34 16.96
CA HIS A 58 -9.40 8.74 17.46
C HIS A 58 -9.62 8.32 18.92
N LYS A 59 -8.55 8.03 19.66
CA LYS A 59 -8.65 7.73 21.08
C LYS A 59 -8.89 9.02 21.86
N ASN A 60 -9.83 9.00 22.80
CA ASN A 60 -10.18 10.13 23.65
C ASN A 60 -8.92 10.82 24.22
N GLY A 61 -8.84 12.15 24.04
CA GLY A 61 -7.72 12.99 24.48
C GLY A 61 -6.52 13.05 23.54
N TYR A 62 -6.50 12.29 22.44
CA TYR A 62 -5.36 12.23 21.49
C TYR A 62 -5.74 12.49 20.04
N ALA A 63 -6.88 13.15 19.81
CA ALA A 63 -7.42 13.38 18.45
C ALA A 63 -6.51 14.21 17.52
N SER A 64 -5.49 14.89 18.06
CA SER A 64 -4.50 15.66 17.29
C SER A 64 -3.20 14.90 17.01
N GLN A 65 -3.01 13.72 17.60
CA GLN A 65 -1.77 12.95 17.41
C GLN A 65 -1.88 12.07 16.15
N GLY A 66 -0.79 12.04 15.38
CA GLY A 66 -0.67 11.14 14.22
C GLY A 66 -0.80 9.67 14.64
N ILE A 67 -1.47 8.88 13.79
CA ILE A 67 -1.60 7.44 14.00
C ILE A 67 -0.22 6.76 13.94
N SER A 68 0.05 5.84 14.86
CA SER A 68 1.29 5.06 14.87
C SER A 68 1.23 3.84 13.94
N ASP A 69 2.40 3.34 13.52
CA ASP A 69 2.53 2.12 12.71
C ASP A 69 1.85 0.91 13.39
N PHE A 70 1.95 0.83 14.71
CA PHE A 70 1.29 -0.21 15.49
C PHE A 70 -0.24 -0.13 15.35
N MET A 71 -0.81 1.07 15.44
CA MET A 71 -2.26 1.27 15.30
C MET A 71 -2.74 0.96 13.89
N ILE A 72 -1.97 1.34 12.85
CA ILE A 72 -2.26 0.97 11.46
C ILE A 72 -2.28 -0.55 11.31
N SER A 73 -1.25 -1.22 11.80
CA SER A 73 -1.15 -2.68 11.75
C SER A 73 -2.32 -3.38 12.46
N LYS A 74 -2.71 -2.87 13.63
CA LYS A 74 -3.86 -3.38 14.38
C LYS A 74 -5.18 -3.16 13.65
N MET A 75 -5.36 -1.99 13.03
CA MET A 75 -6.54 -1.67 12.24
C MET A 75 -6.66 -2.58 11.01
N VAL A 76 -5.61 -2.73 10.24
CA VAL A 76 -5.57 -3.63 9.08
C VAL A 76 -5.90 -5.07 9.50
N LYS A 77 -5.27 -5.56 10.58
CA LYS A 77 -5.54 -6.91 11.09
C LYS A 77 -6.99 -7.10 11.49
N ARG A 78 -7.63 -6.08 12.07
CA ARG A 78 -9.06 -6.11 12.40
C ARG A 78 -9.92 -6.29 11.14
N TYR A 79 -9.66 -5.53 10.08
CA TYR A 79 -10.42 -5.65 8.84
C TYR A 79 -10.17 -6.98 8.12
N LEU A 80 -8.95 -7.48 8.13
CA LEU A 80 -8.64 -8.81 7.57
C LEU A 80 -9.43 -9.91 8.29
N ARG A 81 -9.58 -9.84 9.63
CA ARG A 81 -10.41 -10.77 10.40
C ARG A 81 -11.88 -10.74 10.00
N VAL A 82 -12.43 -9.54 9.77
CA VAL A 82 -13.84 -9.39 9.38
C VAL A 82 -14.14 -10.13 8.07
N ILE A 83 -13.18 -10.21 7.15
CA ILE A 83 -13.32 -10.94 5.88
C ILE A 83 -12.78 -12.37 5.94
N GLY A 84 -12.54 -12.92 7.13
CA GLY A 84 -12.13 -14.31 7.33
C GLY A 84 -10.62 -14.57 7.18
N LEU A 85 -9.79 -13.54 6.98
CA LEU A 85 -8.34 -13.65 6.83
C LEU A 85 -7.62 -13.42 8.17
N ASP A 86 -7.73 -14.36 9.10
CA ASP A 86 -7.13 -14.25 10.46
C ASP A 86 -5.86 -15.09 10.64
N ASP A 87 -5.12 -15.38 9.60
CA ASP A 87 -3.81 -16.01 9.72
C ASP A 87 -2.72 -14.99 10.05
N LYS A 88 -1.65 -15.44 10.75
CA LYS A 88 -0.51 -14.60 11.14
C LYS A 88 0.24 -14.01 9.94
N CYS A 89 0.21 -14.69 8.80
CA CYS A 89 0.84 -14.24 7.55
C CYS A 89 0.16 -13.02 6.93
N TYR A 90 -1.13 -12.78 7.21
CA TYR A 90 -1.85 -11.63 6.66
C TYR A 90 -1.61 -10.36 7.50
N THR A 91 -0.89 -9.42 6.92
CA THR A 91 -0.43 -8.18 7.56
C THR A 91 -0.53 -6.99 6.60
N CYS A 92 -0.17 -5.78 7.04
CA CYS A 92 0.01 -4.63 6.15
C CYS A 92 1.01 -4.92 5.02
N HIS A 93 2.07 -5.70 5.29
CA HIS A 93 3.03 -6.10 4.28
C HIS A 93 2.40 -7.02 3.23
N SER A 94 1.52 -7.94 3.63
CA SER A 94 0.80 -8.80 2.68
C SER A 94 -0.05 -7.98 1.71
N LEU A 95 -0.76 -6.94 2.18
CA LEU A 95 -1.52 -6.04 1.31
C LEU A 95 -0.59 -5.31 0.32
N ARG A 96 0.57 -4.86 0.79
CA ARG A 96 1.59 -4.25 -0.07
C ARG A 96 2.12 -5.23 -1.12
N HIS A 97 2.39 -6.48 -0.74
CA HIS A 97 2.79 -7.55 -1.67
C HIS A 97 1.70 -7.82 -2.70
N THR A 98 0.44 -7.91 -2.26
CA THR A 98 -0.71 -8.11 -3.16
C THR A 98 -0.83 -6.98 -4.16
N ALA A 99 -0.73 -5.71 -3.72
CA ALA A 99 -0.77 -4.55 -4.60
C ALA A 99 0.33 -4.61 -5.67
N ALA A 100 1.56 -4.97 -5.28
CA ALA A 100 2.68 -5.11 -6.22
C ALA A 100 2.43 -6.19 -7.28
N ILE A 101 1.98 -7.38 -6.86
CA ILE A 101 1.69 -8.50 -7.76
C ILE A 101 0.54 -8.14 -8.71
N LEU A 102 -0.54 -7.54 -8.20
CA LEU A 102 -1.67 -7.13 -9.02
C LEU A 102 -1.29 -6.06 -10.04
N SER A 103 -0.44 -5.10 -9.67
CA SER A 103 0.06 -4.08 -10.59
C SER A 103 0.88 -4.70 -11.73
N LEU A 104 1.79 -5.63 -11.42
CA LEU A 104 2.55 -6.36 -12.45
C LEU A 104 1.65 -7.22 -13.35
N LYS A 105 0.66 -7.92 -12.78
CA LYS A 105 -0.33 -8.69 -13.54
C LYS A 105 -1.20 -7.80 -14.44
N ALA A 106 -1.45 -6.56 -14.03
CA ALA A 106 -2.15 -5.55 -14.82
C ALA A 106 -1.28 -4.91 -15.92
N GLY A 107 0.01 -5.31 -16.04
CA GLY A 107 0.92 -4.85 -17.08
C GLY A 107 1.83 -3.69 -16.68
N ALA A 108 1.85 -3.27 -15.41
CA ALA A 108 2.82 -2.28 -14.93
C ALA A 108 4.24 -2.84 -15.05
N SER A 109 5.20 -1.97 -15.39
CA SER A 109 6.61 -2.36 -15.42
C SER A 109 7.16 -2.58 -14.00
N ILE A 110 8.23 -3.34 -13.88
CA ILE A 110 8.90 -3.54 -12.58
C ILE A 110 9.42 -2.21 -12.00
N TYR A 111 9.76 -1.25 -12.86
CA TYR A 111 10.19 0.09 -12.44
C TYR A 111 9.04 0.90 -11.84
N ASP A 112 7.84 0.83 -12.44
CA ASP A 112 6.65 1.50 -11.90
C ASP A 112 6.31 0.94 -10.52
N VAL A 113 6.37 -0.39 -10.35
CA VAL A 113 6.13 -1.04 -9.07
C VAL A 113 7.23 -0.71 -8.06
N GLN A 114 8.48 -0.60 -8.48
CA GLN A 114 9.57 -0.13 -7.61
C GLN A 114 9.29 1.28 -7.09
N GLN A 115 8.88 2.19 -7.96
CA GLN A 115 8.54 3.57 -7.58
C GLN A 115 7.32 3.61 -6.66
N MET A 116 6.24 2.90 -7.01
CA MET A 116 5.03 2.80 -6.20
C MET A 116 5.34 2.31 -4.77
N LEU A 117 6.21 1.32 -4.66
CA LEU A 117 6.64 0.78 -3.37
C LEU A 117 7.73 1.64 -2.70
N GLY A 118 8.35 2.54 -3.42
CA GLY A 118 9.47 3.33 -2.93
C GLY A 118 10.70 2.49 -2.59
N HIS A 119 10.95 1.38 -3.29
CA HIS A 119 12.15 0.58 -3.08
C HIS A 119 13.38 1.27 -3.65
N THR A 120 14.46 1.33 -2.88
CA THR A 120 15.74 1.89 -3.32
C THR A 120 16.47 0.98 -4.30
N SER A 121 16.24 -0.32 -4.21
CA SER A 121 16.85 -1.33 -5.08
C SER A 121 15.78 -2.09 -5.86
N ILE A 122 16.01 -2.27 -7.15
CA ILE A 122 15.17 -3.08 -8.05
C ILE A 122 15.15 -4.55 -7.63
N GLU A 123 16.23 -5.05 -7.04
CA GLU A 123 16.33 -6.43 -6.56
C GLU A 123 15.23 -6.74 -5.52
N THR A 124 14.90 -5.77 -4.66
CA THR A 124 13.80 -5.93 -3.71
C THR A 124 12.44 -6.11 -4.41
N THR A 125 12.28 -5.53 -5.61
CA THR A 125 11.05 -5.63 -6.38
C THR A 125 11.01 -6.90 -7.24
N ARG A 126 12.16 -7.45 -7.62
CA ARG A 126 12.25 -8.70 -8.42
C ARG A 126 11.63 -9.92 -7.75
N ILE A 127 11.50 -9.92 -6.41
CA ILE A 127 10.81 -11.01 -5.70
C ILE A 127 9.39 -11.24 -6.21
N TYR A 128 8.70 -10.16 -6.63
CA TYR A 128 7.33 -10.23 -7.16
C TYR A 128 7.27 -10.88 -8.54
N LEU A 129 8.24 -10.63 -9.41
CA LEU A 129 8.35 -11.33 -10.70
C LEU A 129 8.56 -12.82 -10.49
N ARG A 130 9.45 -13.21 -9.56
CA ARG A 130 9.68 -14.63 -9.23
C ARG A 130 8.40 -15.30 -8.72
N ALA A 131 7.58 -14.59 -7.92
CA ALA A 131 6.31 -15.11 -7.44
C ALA A 131 5.31 -15.35 -8.60
N ILE A 132 5.21 -14.40 -9.54
CA ILE A 132 4.36 -14.52 -10.72
C ILE A 132 4.84 -15.66 -11.63
N ASP A 133 6.15 -15.78 -11.84
CA ASP A 133 6.72 -16.85 -12.66
C ASP A 133 6.55 -18.22 -12.01
N ALA A 134 6.59 -18.30 -10.68
CA ALA A 134 6.29 -19.53 -9.96
C ALA A 134 4.82 -19.93 -10.14
N GLU A 135 3.90 -18.99 -10.01
CA GLU A 135 2.46 -19.22 -10.22
C GLU A 135 2.20 -19.70 -11.67
N LYS A 136 2.78 -19.02 -12.67
CA LYS A 136 2.66 -19.43 -14.08
C LYS A 136 3.20 -20.82 -14.36
N ARG A 137 4.28 -21.22 -13.67
CA ARG A 137 4.82 -22.59 -13.79
C ARG A 137 3.89 -23.65 -13.23
N MET A 138 3.20 -23.36 -12.11
CA MET A 138 2.20 -24.24 -11.52
C MET A 138 0.93 -24.34 -12.38
N ASP A 139 0.61 -23.28 -13.11
CA ASP A 139 -0.54 -23.21 -14.03
C ASP A 139 -0.20 -23.66 -15.46
N ASN A 140 0.89 -24.39 -15.64
CA ASN A 140 1.36 -24.81 -16.95
C ASN A 140 0.37 -25.81 -17.59
N ALA A 141 -0.07 -25.46 -18.81
CA ALA A 141 -1.00 -26.29 -19.58
C ALA A 141 -0.49 -27.73 -19.85
N ALA A 142 0.84 -27.93 -19.88
CA ALA A 142 1.43 -29.27 -20.01
C ALA A 142 1.18 -30.14 -18.77
N ILE A 143 1.24 -29.55 -17.56
CA ILE A 143 0.95 -30.27 -16.31
C ILE A 143 -0.54 -30.63 -16.26
N ARG A 144 -1.44 -29.72 -16.60
CA ARG A 144 -2.89 -29.99 -16.65
C ARG A 144 -3.22 -31.10 -17.63
N ARG A 145 -2.59 -31.12 -18.82
CA ARG A 145 -2.79 -32.18 -19.82
C ARG A 145 -2.28 -33.56 -19.36
N LEU A 146 -1.25 -33.58 -18.49
CA LEU A 146 -0.79 -34.84 -17.90
C LEU A 146 -1.80 -35.39 -16.88
N ASP A 147 -2.42 -34.51 -16.05
CA ASP A 147 -3.47 -34.91 -15.11
C ASP A 147 -4.73 -35.45 -15.81
N GLU A 148 -5.01 -35.02 -17.06
CA GLU A 148 -6.13 -35.50 -17.86
C GLU A 148 -5.85 -36.88 -18.48
N LEU A 149 -4.59 -37.36 -18.49
CA LEU A 149 -4.18 -38.64 -19.08
C LEU A 149 -4.12 -39.80 -18.07
N PHE A 150 -4.21 -39.50 -16.78
CA PHE A 150 -4.13 -40.45 -15.67
C PHE A 150 -5.35 -40.36 -14.76
#